data_d93dd89069dad3ca3a118fc9dd06eff3
#
_entry.id   d93dd89069dad3ca3a118fc9dd06eff3
#
_cell.length_a   1.000
_cell.length_b   1.000
_cell.length_c   1.000
_cell.angle_alpha   90.00
_cell.angle_beta   90.00
_cell.angle_gamma   90.00
#
_symmetry.space_group_name_H-M   'P 1'
#
loop_
_entity.id
_entity.type
_entity.pdbx_description
1 polymer ?
#
loop_
_entity_poly.entity_id
_entity_poly.type
_entity_poly.pdbx_seq_one_letter_code
_entity_poly.pdbx_strand_id
1 'polypeptide(L)'
;MTAPDLSVDLGRGLVLPNPVGLASGTAGYGFELRQLIDLDRLGALFTKGTTLHPREGNPPPRVAEVRGGMLNAIGLHNPGVEHVASAYAPEFSRWSIPVVVNLAGGNVEDYLQCLDRLERAEGLAGYELNISCPNIANGLDFGRDASAAGRLVAAARARTGRHLMVKLSPNVTDIAAVARAVEEAGADSVSAVNTYVGMKIHRGIRAPVLPGRGTGGLSGPVIKALALAAVAQVSAAVSIPVVGVGGIMDAGDALEFLIAGADAVQVGTATFVNPAASLEILDGLTAIATRAGVRRLGELCGPAHLDVPPAGIEPASTG
;
A
#
# COMPACT_ATOMS: atom_id res chain seq x y z
N MET A 1 -15.25 -1.91 30.15
CA MET A 1 -15.57 -1.30 28.84
C MET A 1 -15.38 -2.39 27.79
N THR A 2 -16.27 -2.51 26.83
CA THR A 2 -16.09 -3.40 25.67
C THR A 2 -14.94 -2.86 24.80
N ALA A 3 -14.14 -3.77 24.21
CA ALA A 3 -13.09 -3.36 23.26
C ALA A 3 -13.70 -2.55 22.11
N PRO A 4 -13.01 -1.53 21.61
CA PRO A 4 -13.47 -0.76 20.46
C PRO A 4 -13.55 -1.63 19.21
N ASP A 5 -14.51 -1.37 18.34
CA ASP A 5 -14.60 -1.95 17.02
C ASP A 5 -13.57 -1.26 16.10
N LEU A 6 -12.63 -2.04 15.58
CA LEU A 6 -11.58 -1.56 14.67
C LEU A 6 -11.84 -1.99 13.22
N SER A 7 -12.96 -2.64 12.93
CA SER A 7 -13.26 -3.14 11.59
C SER A 7 -13.38 -2.01 10.55
N VAL A 8 -12.97 -2.29 9.31
CA VAL A 8 -13.00 -1.36 8.21
C VAL A 8 -13.56 -2.05 6.97
N ASP A 9 -14.59 -1.47 6.37
CA ASP A 9 -15.13 -1.93 5.08
C ASP A 9 -14.42 -1.17 3.95
N LEU A 10 -13.67 -1.90 3.12
CA LEU A 10 -13.00 -1.36 1.95
C LEU A 10 -13.84 -1.47 0.67
N GLY A 11 -15.09 -1.87 0.80
CA GLY A 11 -16.01 -2.05 -0.33
C GLY A 11 -15.97 -3.47 -0.92
N ARG A 12 -17.01 -3.78 -1.70
CA ARG A 12 -17.19 -5.08 -2.41
C ARG A 12 -16.93 -6.30 -1.53
N GLY A 13 -17.38 -6.25 -0.27
CA GLY A 13 -17.28 -7.36 0.68
C GLY A 13 -15.90 -7.58 1.30
N LEU A 14 -14.92 -6.73 1.02
CA LEU A 14 -13.65 -6.78 1.73
C LEU A 14 -13.76 -5.98 3.04
N VAL A 15 -14.08 -6.69 4.12
CA VAL A 15 -14.11 -6.13 5.47
C VAL A 15 -12.85 -6.59 6.21
N LEU A 16 -12.02 -5.63 6.61
CA LEU A 16 -10.84 -5.89 7.42
C LEU A 16 -11.22 -5.94 8.91
N PRO A 17 -10.69 -6.90 9.70
CA PRO A 17 -10.94 -6.96 11.15
C PRO A 17 -10.36 -5.76 11.91
N ASN A 18 -9.38 -5.07 11.33
CA ASN A 18 -8.76 -3.85 11.86
C ASN A 18 -8.04 -3.08 10.73
N PRO A 19 -7.66 -1.79 10.92
CA PRO A 19 -7.15 -0.94 9.85
C PRO A 19 -5.68 -1.20 9.49
N VAL A 20 -4.96 -2.13 10.13
CA VAL A 20 -3.52 -2.29 9.94
C VAL A 20 -3.20 -3.45 9.02
N GLY A 21 -2.74 -3.15 7.82
CA GLY A 21 -2.26 -4.13 6.85
C GLY A 21 -0.73 -4.08 6.64
N LEU A 22 -0.20 -5.10 5.98
CA LEU A 22 1.20 -5.16 5.55
C LEU A 22 1.33 -4.71 4.11
N ALA A 23 2.22 -3.75 3.86
CA ALA A 23 2.43 -3.17 2.53
C ALA A 23 3.06 -4.18 1.56
N SER A 24 2.63 -4.09 0.30
CA SER A 24 3.21 -4.83 -0.81
C SER A 24 4.73 -4.67 -0.89
N GLY A 25 5.41 -5.77 -1.03
CA GLY A 25 6.87 -5.86 -1.26
C GLY A 25 7.71 -6.05 -0.01
N THR A 26 7.31 -5.54 1.16
CA THR A 26 8.09 -5.64 2.40
C THR A 26 7.83 -6.93 3.18
N ALA A 27 6.63 -7.47 3.10
CA ALA A 27 6.24 -8.73 3.74
C ALA A 27 6.33 -9.95 2.81
N GLY A 28 6.86 -9.80 1.59
CA GLY A 28 6.88 -10.88 0.62
C GLY A 28 5.48 -11.39 0.29
N TYR A 29 5.30 -12.69 0.44
CA TYR A 29 4.00 -13.35 0.37
C TYR A 29 3.50 -13.80 1.76
N GLY A 30 4.13 -13.30 2.83
CA GLY A 30 3.74 -13.54 4.22
C GLY A 30 4.42 -14.76 4.86
N PHE A 31 4.94 -15.70 4.10
CA PHE A 31 5.44 -16.98 4.62
C PHE A 31 6.60 -16.83 5.61
N GLU A 32 7.56 -15.95 5.27
CA GLU A 32 8.71 -15.69 6.14
C GLU A 32 8.29 -14.92 7.40
N LEU A 33 7.44 -13.91 7.22
CA LEU A 33 7.02 -13.05 8.33
C LEU A 33 6.10 -13.79 9.31
N ARG A 34 5.26 -14.73 8.82
CA ARG A 34 4.40 -15.58 9.64
C ARG A 34 5.17 -16.45 10.63
N GLN A 35 6.44 -16.70 10.38
CA GLN A 35 7.32 -17.42 11.32
C GLN A 35 7.79 -16.52 12.50
N LEU A 36 7.68 -15.22 12.35
CA LEU A 36 8.17 -14.23 13.32
C LEU A 36 7.03 -13.58 14.11
N ILE A 37 5.87 -13.39 13.49
CA ILE A 37 4.71 -12.72 14.09
C ILE A 37 3.41 -13.44 13.73
N ASP A 38 2.37 -13.21 14.53
CA ASP A 38 1.01 -13.67 14.25
C ASP A 38 0.32 -12.76 13.24
N LEU A 39 0.38 -13.13 11.95
CA LEU A 39 -0.24 -12.40 10.87
C LEU A 39 -1.77 -12.36 10.95
N ASP A 40 -2.40 -13.38 11.56
CA ASP A 40 -3.86 -13.49 11.63
C ASP A 40 -4.50 -12.44 12.55
N ARG A 41 -3.68 -11.70 13.32
CA ARG A 41 -4.11 -10.53 14.07
C ARG A 41 -4.27 -9.27 13.20
N LEU A 42 -3.65 -9.20 12.04
CA LEU A 42 -3.63 -8.00 11.18
C LEU A 42 -4.86 -7.91 10.28
N GLY A 43 -5.13 -6.70 9.78
CA GLY A 43 -6.27 -6.41 8.92
C GLY A 43 -6.16 -7.03 7.54
N ALA A 44 -4.99 -6.96 6.90
CA ALA A 44 -4.76 -7.57 5.58
C ALA A 44 -3.27 -7.78 5.29
N LEU A 45 -2.97 -8.75 4.43
CA LEU A 45 -1.69 -8.89 3.75
C LEU A 45 -1.84 -8.44 2.30
N PHE A 46 -1.11 -7.40 1.90
CA PHE A 46 -0.91 -7.03 0.50
C PHE A 46 0.39 -7.66 0.02
N THR A 47 0.29 -8.65 -0.89
CA THR A 47 1.44 -9.46 -1.26
C THR A 47 2.47 -8.68 -2.08
N LYS A 48 3.65 -9.23 -2.23
CA LYS A 48 4.65 -8.75 -3.19
C LYS A 48 4.05 -8.67 -4.59
N GLY A 49 4.48 -7.67 -5.36
CA GLY A 49 4.03 -7.48 -6.75
C GLY A 49 4.27 -8.72 -7.60
N THR A 50 3.18 -9.29 -8.10
CA THR A 50 3.13 -10.49 -8.93
C THR A 50 3.00 -10.09 -10.39
N THR A 51 3.81 -10.67 -11.27
CA THR A 51 3.77 -10.45 -12.72
C THR A 51 3.34 -11.73 -13.45
N LEU A 52 2.92 -11.60 -14.72
CA LEU A 52 2.48 -12.73 -15.53
C LEU A 52 3.54 -13.83 -15.59
N HIS A 53 4.79 -13.47 -15.82
CA HIS A 53 5.92 -14.38 -15.82
C HIS A 53 6.84 -14.15 -14.62
N PRO A 54 7.60 -15.15 -14.16
CA PRO A 54 8.62 -15.00 -13.13
C PRO A 54 9.64 -13.91 -13.50
N ARG A 55 10.13 -13.17 -12.49
CA ARG A 55 11.17 -12.15 -12.66
C ARG A 55 12.27 -12.33 -11.62
N GLU A 56 13.51 -12.36 -12.05
CA GLU A 56 14.69 -12.43 -11.17
C GLU A 56 14.98 -11.08 -10.49
N GLY A 57 14.44 -9.99 -11.05
CA GLY A 57 14.70 -8.64 -10.58
C GLY A 57 16.07 -8.10 -11.01
N ASN A 58 16.49 -7.00 -10.39
CA ASN A 58 17.77 -6.36 -10.68
C ASN A 58 18.94 -7.09 -9.98
N PRO A 59 20.18 -6.98 -10.50
CA PRO A 59 21.36 -7.45 -9.78
C PRO A 59 21.59 -6.63 -8.49
N PRO A 60 22.26 -7.20 -7.46
CA PRO A 60 22.68 -6.44 -6.27
C PRO A 60 23.72 -5.35 -6.60
N PRO A 61 23.77 -4.29 -5.75
CA PRO A 61 22.95 -4.04 -4.57
C PRO A 61 21.54 -3.54 -4.96
N ARG A 62 20.50 -4.10 -4.31
CA ARG A 62 19.09 -3.76 -4.60
C ARG A 62 18.49 -2.77 -3.62
N VAL A 63 19.19 -2.51 -2.52
CA VAL A 63 18.74 -1.68 -1.40
C VAL A 63 19.89 -0.80 -0.94
N ALA A 64 19.59 0.41 -0.52
CA ALA A 64 20.56 1.32 0.09
C ALA A 64 19.87 2.17 1.17
N GLU A 65 20.47 2.20 2.36
CA GLU A 65 20.02 3.10 3.42
C GLU A 65 20.29 4.56 3.06
N VAL A 66 19.36 5.42 3.44
CA VAL A 66 19.49 6.88 3.41
C VAL A 66 19.08 7.44 4.78
N ARG A 67 19.39 8.71 5.05
CA ARG A 67 18.96 9.33 6.31
C ARG A 67 17.44 9.33 6.41
N GLY A 68 16.91 8.64 7.44
CA GLY A 68 15.47 8.54 7.70
C GLY A 68 14.70 7.60 6.78
N GLY A 69 15.38 6.70 6.03
CA GLY A 69 14.68 5.76 5.17
C GLY A 69 15.60 4.89 4.34
N MET A 70 15.03 4.33 3.26
CA MET A 70 15.76 3.46 2.34
C MET A 70 15.37 3.70 0.89
N LEU A 71 16.31 3.41 0.00
CA LEU A 71 16.08 3.29 -1.43
C LEU A 71 16.05 1.82 -1.83
N ASN A 72 15.13 1.43 -2.71
CA ASN A 72 15.10 0.11 -3.30
C ASN A 72 15.04 0.15 -4.83
N ALA A 73 15.67 -0.83 -5.46
CA ALA A 73 15.61 -1.09 -6.89
C ALA A 73 15.51 -2.60 -7.11
N ILE A 74 14.43 -3.22 -6.61
CA ILE A 74 14.25 -4.68 -6.60
C ILE A 74 14.01 -5.25 -8.01
N GLY A 75 13.34 -4.49 -8.90
CA GLY A 75 13.04 -4.95 -10.26
C GLY A 75 11.91 -5.96 -10.35
N LEU A 76 10.95 -5.90 -9.43
CA LEU A 76 9.77 -6.80 -9.36
C LEU A 76 10.16 -8.29 -9.28
N HIS A 77 11.20 -8.64 -8.52
CA HIS A 77 11.55 -10.04 -8.26
C HIS A 77 10.34 -10.79 -7.68
N ASN A 78 9.83 -11.81 -8.40
CA ASN A 78 8.66 -12.59 -7.99
C ASN A 78 8.58 -13.92 -8.78
N PRO A 79 7.84 -14.94 -8.29
CA PRO A 79 7.78 -16.26 -8.92
C PRO A 79 6.80 -16.36 -10.09
N GLY A 80 6.08 -15.27 -10.44
CA GLY A 80 5.05 -15.28 -11.47
C GLY A 80 3.69 -15.75 -10.98
N VAL A 81 2.64 -15.39 -11.73
CA VAL A 81 1.24 -15.62 -11.36
C VAL A 81 0.88 -17.09 -11.24
N GLU A 82 1.44 -17.98 -12.09
CA GLU A 82 1.16 -19.41 -12.04
C GLU A 82 1.58 -20.04 -10.71
N HIS A 83 2.74 -19.64 -10.19
CA HIS A 83 3.22 -20.12 -8.89
C HIS A 83 2.35 -19.58 -7.74
N VAL A 84 1.95 -18.31 -7.81
CA VAL A 84 1.05 -17.72 -6.81
C VAL A 84 -0.30 -18.44 -6.81
N ALA A 85 -0.89 -18.69 -7.98
CA ALA A 85 -2.18 -19.37 -8.10
C ALA A 85 -2.13 -20.83 -7.65
N SER A 86 -1.07 -21.57 -8.00
CA SER A 86 -1.01 -23.02 -7.77
C SER A 86 -0.40 -23.41 -6.43
N ALA A 87 0.56 -22.63 -5.90
CA ALA A 87 1.29 -22.96 -4.68
C ALA A 87 0.92 -22.08 -3.49
N TYR A 88 0.73 -20.77 -3.68
CA TYR A 88 0.50 -19.86 -2.57
C TYR A 88 -0.97 -19.68 -2.22
N ALA A 89 -1.86 -19.56 -3.19
CA ALA A 89 -3.28 -19.35 -2.94
C ALA A 89 -3.93 -20.48 -2.13
N PRO A 90 -3.62 -21.78 -2.34
CA PRO A 90 -4.10 -22.85 -1.47
C PRO A 90 -3.64 -22.73 0.00
N GLU A 91 -2.48 -22.15 0.25
CA GLU A 91 -2.03 -21.88 1.61
C GLU A 91 -2.75 -20.67 2.21
N PHE A 92 -2.97 -19.60 1.41
CA PHE A 92 -3.74 -18.43 1.84
C PHE A 92 -5.17 -18.78 2.25
N SER A 93 -5.80 -19.77 1.62
CA SER A 93 -7.15 -20.23 2.00
C SER A 93 -7.25 -20.78 3.43
N ARG A 94 -6.10 -21.10 4.05
CA ARG A 94 -5.99 -21.60 5.44
C ARG A 94 -5.73 -20.49 6.46
N TRP A 95 -5.49 -19.26 5.98
CA TRP A 95 -5.17 -18.11 6.84
C TRP A 95 -6.44 -17.35 7.17
N SER A 96 -6.50 -16.76 8.36
CA SER A 96 -7.63 -15.91 8.77
C SER A 96 -7.49 -14.49 8.26
N ILE A 97 -6.24 -14.04 8.04
CA ILE A 97 -5.97 -12.70 7.48
C ILE A 97 -6.42 -12.63 6.01
N PRO A 98 -7.17 -11.59 5.61
CA PRO A 98 -7.46 -11.33 4.19
C PRO A 98 -6.18 -11.12 3.38
N VAL A 99 -6.04 -11.84 2.25
CA VAL A 99 -4.89 -11.72 1.35
C VAL A 99 -5.31 -11.04 0.06
N VAL A 100 -4.69 -9.88 -0.21
CA VAL A 100 -4.87 -9.09 -1.43
C VAL A 100 -3.62 -9.22 -2.28
N VAL A 101 -3.75 -9.78 -3.49
CA VAL A 101 -2.59 -9.98 -4.37
C VAL A 101 -2.27 -8.69 -5.11
N ASN A 102 -1.06 -8.16 -4.90
CA ASN A 102 -0.57 -7.02 -5.66
C ASN A 102 -0.13 -7.48 -7.06
N LEU A 103 -0.67 -6.85 -8.10
CA LEU A 103 -0.40 -7.16 -9.50
C LEU A 103 0.40 -6.06 -10.17
N ALA A 104 1.40 -6.45 -10.95
CA ALA A 104 2.21 -5.54 -11.75
C ALA A 104 2.40 -6.09 -13.17
N GLY A 105 2.28 -5.23 -14.17
CA GLY A 105 2.42 -5.58 -15.57
C GLY A 105 3.11 -4.50 -16.38
N GLY A 106 3.57 -4.86 -17.57
CA GLY A 106 4.16 -3.94 -18.54
C GLY A 106 3.13 -3.33 -19.50
N ASN A 107 1.95 -3.92 -19.60
CA ASN A 107 0.84 -3.50 -20.46
C ASN A 107 -0.48 -3.98 -19.85
N VAL A 108 -1.62 -3.56 -20.41
CA VAL A 108 -2.96 -3.94 -19.91
C VAL A 108 -3.13 -5.47 -19.92
N GLU A 109 -2.72 -6.12 -20.99
CA GLU A 109 -2.89 -7.57 -21.17
C GLU A 109 -2.19 -8.40 -20.10
N ASP A 110 -1.00 -7.98 -19.63
CA ASP A 110 -0.29 -8.64 -18.52
C ASP A 110 -1.16 -8.69 -17.25
N TYR A 111 -1.84 -7.57 -16.90
CA TYR A 111 -2.73 -7.51 -15.74
C TYR A 111 -3.95 -8.41 -15.93
N LEU A 112 -4.57 -8.38 -17.13
CA LEU A 112 -5.77 -9.16 -17.41
C LEU A 112 -5.48 -10.66 -17.36
N GLN A 113 -4.37 -11.10 -17.92
CA GLN A 113 -3.96 -12.50 -17.85
C GLN A 113 -3.63 -12.94 -16.42
N CYS A 114 -3.04 -12.05 -15.60
CA CYS A 114 -2.86 -12.34 -14.18
C CYS A 114 -4.20 -12.54 -13.47
N LEU A 115 -5.18 -11.67 -13.71
CA LEU A 115 -6.52 -11.78 -13.14
C LEU A 115 -7.20 -13.09 -13.57
N ASP A 116 -7.19 -13.42 -14.88
CA ASP A 116 -7.82 -14.63 -15.43
C ASP A 116 -7.29 -15.92 -14.76
N ARG A 117 -6.03 -15.93 -14.33
CA ARG A 117 -5.43 -17.07 -13.62
C ARG A 117 -5.83 -17.10 -12.15
N LEU A 118 -5.79 -15.95 -11.47
CA LEU A 118 -6.05 -15.84 -10.04
C LEU A 118 -7.54 -15.92 -9.69
N GLU A 119 -8.44 -15.56 -10.62
CA GLU A 119 -9.90 -15.71 -10.41
C GLU A 119 -10.30 -17.17 -10.17
N ARG A 120 -9.51 -18.13 -10.65
CA ARG A 120 -9.75 -19.57 -10.45
C ARG A 120 -9.19 -20.08 -9.13
N ALA A 121 -8.37 -19.28 -8.44
CA ALA A 121 -7.75 -19.65 -7.18
C ALA A 121 -8.63 -19.23 -5.98
N GLU A 122 -8.66 -20.06 -4.96
CA GLU A 122 -9.30 -19.76 -3.67
C GLU A 122 -8.31 -19.04 -2.73
N GLY A 123 -8.80 -18.52 -1.59
CA GLY A 123 -7.96 -17.90 -0.57
C GLY A 123 -7.54 -16.46 -0.85
N LEU A 124 -8.05 -15.84 -1.91
CA LEU A 124 -7.75 -14.45 -2.26
C LEU A 124 -8.95 -13.56 -1.96
N ALA A 125 -8.73 -12.50 -1.19
CA ALA A 125 -9.76 -11.51 -0.85
C ALA A 125 -9.95 -10.45 -1.95
N GLY A 126 -8.92 -10.16 -2.74
CA GLY A 126 -8.96 -9.16 -3.80
C GLY A 126 -7.61 -8.95 -4.47
N TYR A 127 -7.54 -7.87 -5.25
CA TYR A 127 -6.34 -7.48 -6.00
C TYR A 127 -5.99 -6.02 -5.76
N GLU A 128 -4.68 -5.73 -5.71
CA GLU A 128 -4.14 -4.37 -5.70
C GLU A 128 -3.37 -4.15 -7.02
N LEU A 129 -3.91 -3.34 -7.93
CA LEU A 129 -3.22 -3.00 -9.17
C LEU A 129 -2.10 -1.99 -8.90
N ASN A 130 -0.86 -2.40 -9.07
CA ASN A 130 0.31 -1.55 -8.94
C ASN A 130 0.57 -0.81 -10.25
N ILE A 131 0.02 0.39 -10.41
CA ILE A 131 0.12 1.19 -11.62
C ILE A 131 1.43 2.01 -11.71
N SER A 132 2.32 1.90 -10.72
CA SER A 132 3.56 2.70 -10.65
C SER A 132 4.71 2.20 -11.53
N CYS A 133 4.51 1.11 -12.29
CA CYS A 133 5.57 0.54 -13.13
C CYS A 133 5.68 1.36 -14.44
N PRO A 134 6.78 2.14 -14.66
CA PRO A 134 6.94 2.90 -15.88
C PRO A 134 7.17 1.93 -17.05
N ASN A 135 6.17 1.76 -17.91
CA ASN A 135 6.36 1.01 -19.16
C ASN A 135 6.88 1.93 -20.26
N ILE A 136 8.21 2.06 -20.30
CA ILE A 136 8.89 2.96 -21.25
C ILE A 136 8.86 2.41 -22.68
N ALA A 137 8.71 1.09 -22.84
CA ALA A 137 8.76 0.47 -24.18
C ALA A 137 7.55 0.83 -25.06
N ASN A 138 6.37 1.10 -24.46
CA ASN A 138 5.14 1.39 -25.20
C ASN A 138 4.55 2.78 -24.92
N GLY A 139 5.28 3.65 -24.20
CA GLY A 139 4.81 5.00 -23.87
C GLY A 139 3.61 5.07 -22.90
N LEU A 140 3.20 3.92 -22.31
CA LEU A 140 2.11 3.87 -21.36
C LEU A 140 2.67 3.95 -19.94
N ASP A 141 2.43 5.07 -19.27
CA ASP A 141 2.73 5.27 -17.85
C ASP A 141 1.40 5.35 -17.10
N PHE A 142 0.87 4.19 -16.71
CA PHE A 142 -0.41 4.10 -16.00
C PHE A 142 -0.42 4.93 -14.70
N GLY A 143 0.73 5.12 -14.08
CA GLY A 143 0.82 5.87 -12.85
C GLY A 143 0.75 7.39 -13.02
N ARG A 144 1.00 7.90 -14.24
CA ARG A 144 1.06 9.33 -14.54
C ARG A 144 -0.05 9.84 -15.43
N ASP A 145 -0.71 8.95 -16.18
CA ASP A 145 -1.80 9.28 -17.09
C ASP A 145 -3.12 8.74 -16.51
N ALA A 146 -3.97 9.65 -16.02
CA ALA A 146 -5.26 9.33 -15.43
C ALA A 146 -6.16 8.55 -16.42
N SER A 147 -6.14 8.89 -17.72
CA SER A 147 -6.92 8.19 -18.74
C SER A 147 -6.41 6.75 -18.96
N ALA A 148 -5.09 6.56 -18.98
CA ALA A 148 -4.50 5.22 -19.09
C ALA A 148 -4.79 4.38 -17.86
N ALA A 149 -4.72 4.96 -16.64
CA ALA A 149 -5.10 4.31 -15.39
C ALA A 149 -6.58 3.87 -15.43
N GLY A 150 -7.48 4.76 -15.80
CA GLY A 150 -8.91 4.45 -15.92
C GLY A 150 -9.18 3.32 -16.91
N ARG A 151 -8.55 3.33 -18.10
CA ARG A 151 -8.70 2.23 -19.08
C ARG A 151 -8.23 0.88 -18.53
N LEU A 152 -7.10 0.84 -17.83
CA LEU A 152 -6.62 -0.37 -17.18
C LEU A 152 -7.63 -0.88 -16.14
N VAL A 153 -8.11 0.00 -15.26
CA VAL A 153 -9.06 -0.35 -14.19
C VAL A 153 -10.39 -0.84 -14.77
N ALA A 154 -10.96 -0.17 -15.77
CA ALA A 154 -12.18 -0.60 -16.44
C ALA A 154 -12.03 -2.00 -17.07
N ALA A 155 -10.90 -2.27 -17.73
CA ALA A 155 -10.61 -3.57 -18.30
C ALA A 155 -10.42 -4.65 -17.21
N ALA A 156 -9.72 -4.33 -16.11
CA ALA A 156 -9.55 -5.21 -14.96
C ALA A 156 -10.89 -5.50 -14.27
N ARG A 157 -11.73 -4.47 -14.06
CA ARG A 157 -13.03 -4.61 -13.43
C ARG A 157 -13.96 -5.58 -14.20
N ALA A 158 -13.86 -5.59 -15.52
CA ALA A 158 -14.62 -6.52 -16.36
C ALA A 158 -14.18 -7.99 -16.21
N ARG A 159 -13.02 -8.26 -15.62
CA ARG A 159 -12.45 -9.62 -15.44
C ARG A 159 -12.65 -10.19 -14.04
N THR A 160 -12.96 -9.37 -13.03
CA THR A 160 -13.07 -9.85 -11.66
C THR A 160 -14.33 -9.36 -10.96
N GLY A 161 -14.93 -10.22 -10.16
CA GLY A 161 -15.97 -9.87 -9.20
C GLY A 161 -15.42 -9.52 -7.81
N ARG A 162 -14.14 -9.82 -7.54
CA ARG A 162 -13.48 -9.57 -6.25
C ARG A 162 -13.16 -8.09 -6.05
N HIS A 163 -12.76 -7.76 -4.83
CA HIS A 163 -12.30 -6.41 -4.50
C HIS A 163 -11.11 -6.00 -5.36
N LEU A 164 -11.17 -4.80 -5.94
CA LEU A 164 -10.17 -4.23 -6.83
C LEU A 164 -9.69 -2.89 -6.30
N MET A 165 -8.48 -2.89 -5.72
CA MET A 165 -7.77 -1.72 -5.23
C MET A 165 -6.77 -1.23 -6.27
N VAL A 166 -6.49 0.07 -6.28
CA VAL A 166 -5.44 0.65 -7.13
C VAL A 166 -4.39 1.35 -6.28
N LYS A 167 -3.12 0.94 -6.42
CA LYS A 167 -1.99 1.57 -5.73
C LYS A 167 -1.44 2.74 -6.53
N LEU A 168 -1.68 3.95 -6.02
CA LEU A 168 -1.33 5.21 -6.68
C LEU A 168 0.16 5.52 -6.57
N SER A 169 0.71 6.09 -7.66
CA SER A 169 2.07 6.63 -7.69
C SER A 169 2.09 8.06 -7.16
N PRO A 170 3.03 8.41 -6.27
CA PRO A 170 3.20 9.80 -5.85
C PRO A 170 4.02 10.64 -6.84
N ASN A 171 4.59 10.01 -7.88
CA ASN A 171 5.48 10.68 -8.83
C ASN A 171 4.69 11.28 -10.00
N VAL A 172 3.65 12.04 -9.66
CA VAL A 172 2.69 12.66 -10.57
C VAL A 172 2.47 14.12 -10.18
N THR A 173 1.93 14.91 -11.10
CA THR A 173 1.59 16.32 -10.83
C THR A 173 0.27 16.44 -10.06
N ASP A 174 -0.71 15.60 -10.38
CA ASP A 174 -2.05 15.59 -9.75
C ASP A 174 -2.48 14.15 -9.45
N ILE A 175 -2.25 13.72 -8.21
CA ILE A 175 -2.62 12.38 -7.75
C ILE A 175 -4.15 12.25 -7.63
N ALA A 176 -4.85 13.35 -7.32
CA ALA A 176 -6.29 13.37 -7.18
C ALA A 176 -7.00 13.11 -8.53
N ALA A 177 -6.45 13.61 -9.64
CA ALA A 177 -6.98 13.31 -10.96
C ALA A 177 -6.87 11.83 -11.31
N VAL A 178 -5.75 11.18 -10.95
CA VAL A 178 -5.60 9.72 -11.14
C VAL A 178 -6.58 8.94 -10.25
N ALA A 179 -6.74 9.36 -8.98
CA ALA A 179 -7.66 8.74 -8.04
C ALA A 179 -9.12 8.78 -8.55
N ARG A 180 -9.60 9.94 -9.02
CA ARG A 180 -10.94 10.06 -9.61
C ARG A 180 -11.12 9.16 -10.84
N ALA A 181 -10.14 9.14 -11.73
CA ALA A 181 -10.22 8.33 -12.94
C ALA A 181 -10.31 6.82 -12.66
N VAL A 182 -9.61 6.32 -11.62
CA VAL A 182 -9.70 4.90 -11.25
C VAL A 182 -10.98 4.59 -10.50
N GLU A 183 -11.52 5.50 -9.69
CA GLU A 183 -12.84 5.38 -9.05
C GLU A 183 -13.94 5.31 -10.13
N GLU A 184 -13.98 6.25 -11.06
CA GLU A 184 -14.94 6.28 -12.18
C GLU A 184 -14.87 5.00 -13.03
N ALA A 185 -13.69 4.40 -13.13
CA ALA A 185 -13.46 3.16 -13.85
C ALA A 185 -13.85 1.89 -13.08
N GLY A 186 -14.27 2.00 -11.81
CA GLY A 186 -14.80 0.90 -11.01
C GLY A 186 -13.80 0.26 -10.04
N ALA A 187 -12.77 1.00 -9.60
CA ALA A 187 -12.00 0.61 -8.41
C ALA A 187 -12.90 0.64 -7.16
N ASP A 188 -12.72 -0.31 -6.26
CA ASP A 188 -13.45 -0.39 -4.99
C ASP A 188 -12.76 0.40 -3.87
N SER A 189 -11.44 0.57 -3.98
CA SER A 189 -10.62 1.40 -3.07
C SER A 189 -9.32 1.81 -3.75
N VAL A 190 -8.59 2.74 -3.12
CA VAL A 190 -7.24 3.13 -3.55
C VAL A 190 -6.25 3.04 -2.40
N SER A 191 -4.98 2.75 -2.69
CA SER A 191 -3.88 2.88 -1.73
C SER A 191 -2.92 4.00 -2.17
N ALA A 192 -2.60 4.90 -1.27
CA ALA A 192 -1.73 6.05 -1.44
C ALA A 192 -0.70 6.12 -0.29
N VAL A 193 0.59 6.01 -0.59
CA VAL A 193 1.23 6.07 -1.91
C VAL A 193 2.25 4.94 -2.09
N ASN A 194 2.68 4.72 -3.34
CA ASN A 194 3.89 3.95 -3.64
C ASN A 194 5.14 4.81 -3.29
N THR A 195 6.33 4.31 -3.59
CA THR A 195 7.59 4.99 -3.27
C THR A 195 7.86 6.20 -4.14
N TYR A 196 8.50 7.23 -3.58
CA TYR A 196 9.02 8.37 -4.33
C TYR A 196 10.30 8.00 -5.06
N VAL A 197 10.56 8.61 -6.21
CA VAL A 197 11.83 8.43 -6.91
C VAL A 197 12.94 9.17 -6.18
N GLY A 198 14.02 8.45 -5.82
CA GLY A 198 15.18 9.02 -5.16
C GLY A 198 16.50 8.48 -5.70
N MET A 199 17.61 9.10 -5.31
CA MET A 199 18.96 8.70 -5.69
C MET A 199 19.92 8.85 -4.50
N LYS A 200 20.91 7.94 -4.42
CA LYS A 200 22.05 8.07 -3.53
C LYS A 200 23.33 7.95 -4.34
N ILE A 201 24.28 8.87 -4.12
CA ILE A 201 25.59 8.86 -4.76
C ILE A 201 26.64 8.35 -3.78
N HIS A 202 27.44 7.40 -4.23
CA HIS A 202 28.67 6.98 -3.52
C HIS A 202 29.79 7.98 -3.83
N ARG A 203 30.18 8.76 -2.81
CA ARG A 203 31.10 9.90 -2.98
C ARG A 203 32.48 9.49 -3.50
N GLY A 204 32.99 8.34 -3.03
CA GLY A 204 34.33 7.88 -3.39
C GLY A 204 34.47 7.48 -4.87
N ILE A 205 33.48 6.79 -5.42
CA ILE A 205 33.50 6.36 -6.82
C ILE A 205 32.69 7.29 -7.75
N ARG A 206 32.06 8.31 -7.18
CA ARG A 206 31.24 9.32 -7.89
C ARG A 206 30.16 8.70 -8.80
N ALA A 207 29.51 7.66 -8.32
CA ALA A 207 28.49 6.90 -9.05
C ALA A 207 27.25 6.66 -8.18
N PRO A 208 26.08 6.40 -8.79
CA PRO A 208 24.91 5.94 -8.07
C PRO A 208 25.17 4.65 -7.31
N VAL A 209 24.56 4.51 -6.12
CA VAL A 209 24.70 3.31 -5.30
C VAL A 209 23.86 2.14 -5.83
N LEU A 210 22.69 2.45 -6.42
CA LEU A 210 21.81 1.43 -6.97
C LEU A 210 22.06 1.20 -8.47
N PRO A 211 21.86 -0.03 -8.98
CA PRO A 211 22.08 -0.39 -10.36
C PRO A 211 21.04 0.22 -11.32
N GLY A 212 21.26 0.01 -12.61
CA GLY A 212 20.37 0.42 -13.67
C GLY A 212 20.41 1.94 -13.91
N ARG A 213 19.29 2.63 -13.71
CA ARG A 213 19.21 4.09 -13.89
C ARG A 213 19.81 4.91 -12.75
N GLY A 214 20.35 4.25 -11.73
CA GLY A 214 20.90 4.89 -10.55
C GLY A 214 19.87 5.47 -9.58
N THR A 215 18.58 5.36 -9.90
CA THR A 215 17.46 5.75 -9.04
C THR A 215 16.78 4.54 -8.43
N GLY A 216 16.05 4.76 -7.32
CA GLY A 216 15.24 3.75 -6.66
C GLY A 216 14.02 4.36 -6.01
N GLY A 217 13.14 3.50 -5.51
CA GLY A 217 11.99 3.90 -4.72
C GLY A 217 12.43 4.27 -3.31
N LEU A 218 12.19 5.53 -2.91
CA LEU A 218 12.43 6.04 -1.56
C LEU A 218 11.23 5.73 -0.66
N SER A 219 11.50 5.15 0.52
CA SER A 219 10.50 4.76 1.53
C SER A 219 11.03 4.98 2.95
N GLY A 220 10.17 4.76 3.95
CA GLY A 220 10.49 4.96 5.36
C GLY A 220 10.06 6.33 5.89
N PRO A 221 10.41 6.70 7.14
CA PRO A 221 9.94 7.92 7.81
C PRO A 221 10.17 9.21 7.00
N VAL A 222 11.20 9.26 6.19
CA VAL A 222 11.55 10.41 5.35
C VAL A 222 10.44 10.86 4.39
N ILE A 223 9.51 9.96 4.03
CA ILE A 223 8.40 10.29 3.13
C ILE A 223 7.06 10.53 3.84
N LYS A 224 6.98 10.39 5.18
CA LYS A 224 5.69 10.44 5.91
C LYS A 224 4.90 11.72 5.61
N ALA A 225 5.52 12.88 5.74
CA ALA A 225 4.83 14.15 5.52
C ALA A 225 4.31 14.31 4.07
N LEU A 226 5.05 13.80 3.08
CA LEU A 226 4.63 13.81 1.68
C LEU A 226 3.47 12.83 1.44
N ALA A 227 3.53 11.65 2.05
CA ALA A 227 2.50 10.64 1.94
C ALA A 227 1.18 11.08 2.61
N LEU A 228 1.25 11.72 3.80
CA LEU A 228 0.09 12.33 4.47
C LEU A 228 -0.61 13.36 3.59
N ALA A 229 0.15 14.29 2.99
CA ALA A 229 -0.40 15.29 2.09
C ALA A 229 -1.09 14.65 0.87
N ALA A 230 -0.49 13.60 0.30
CA ALA A 230 -1.07 12.85 -0.81
C ALA A 230 -2.35 12.12 -0.41
N VAL A 231 -2.39 11.49 0.76
CA VAL A 231 -3.60 10.82 1.29
C VAL A 231 -4.72 11.83 1.49
N ALA A 232 -4.45 12.99 2.10
CA ALA A 232 -5.45 14.04 2.29
C ALA A 232 -6.01 14.54 0.93
N GLN A 233 -5.16 14.72 -0.08
CA GLN A 233 -5.59 15.11 -1.43
C GLN A 233 -6.47 14.04 -2.09
N VAL A 234 -6.10 12.77 -1.96
CA VAL A 234 -6.85 11.64 -2.52
C VAL A 234 -8.18 11.49 -1.81
N SER A 235 -8.20 11.46 -0.48
CA SER A 235 -9.42 11.33 0.31
C SER A 235 -10.43 12.45 0.06
N ALA A 236 -9.97 13.68 -0.17
CA ALA A 236 -10.85 14.80 -0.55
C ALA A 236 -11.40 14.69 -1.99
N ALA A 237 -10.84 13.81 -2.83
CA ALA A 237 -11.14 13.73 -4.25
C ALA A 237 -12.03 12.55 -4.65
N VAL A 238 -12.12 11.50 -3.81
CA VAL A 238 -12.86 10.26 -4.09
C VAL A 238 -13.84 9.93 -2.96
N SER A 239 -14.83 9.08 -3.28
CA SER A 239 -15.82 8.57 -2.31
C SER A 239 -15.49 7.15 -1.85
N ILE A 240 -14.63 6.44 -2.59
CA ILE A 240 -14.19 5.09 -2.26
C ILE A 240 -13.12 5.11 -1.15
N PRO A 241 -13.01 4.04 -0.34
CA PRO A 241 -12.05 3.96 0.74
C PRO A 241 -10.60 4.18 0.30
N VAL A 242 -9.84 4.86 1.16
CA VAL A 242 -8.43 5.19 0.95
C VAL A 242 -7.57 4.45 1.97
N VAL A 243 -6.56 3.72 1.50
CA VAL A 243 -5.58 3.06 2.36
C VAL A 243 -4.27 3.83 2.35
N GLY A 244 -3.88 4.38 3.51
CA GLY A 244 -2.67 5.20 3.65
C GLY A 244 -1.40 4.36 3.70
N VAL A 245 -0.37 4.75 2.94
CA VAL A 245 0.92 4.05 2.88
C VAL A 245 2.05 5.06 2.79
N GLY A 246 3.06 4.95 3.67
CA GLY A 246 4.30 5.73 3.53
C GLY A 246 4.83 6.31 4.83
N GLY A 247 5.89 5.73 5.36
CA GLY A 247 6.61 6.26 6.51
C GLY A 247 5.96 6.02 7.87
N ILE A 248 4.98 5.15 7.96
CA ILE A 248 4.31 4.76 9.21
C ILE A 248 5.26 3.87 10.02
N MET A 249 5.65 4.31 11.21
CA MET A 249 6.59 3.63 12.10
C MET A 249 5.96 3.20 13.43
N ASP A 250 4.90 3.92 13.88
CA ASP A 250 4.21 3.68 15.14
C ASP A 250 2.71 3.99 15.04
N ALA A 251 1.99 3.82 16.15
CA ALA A 251 0.53 4.05 16.20
C ALA A 251 0.14 5.53 16.06
N GLY A 252 1.01 6.45 16.48
CA GLY A 252 0.81 7.89 16.27
C GLY A 252 0.83 8.24 14.79
N ASP A 253 1.83 7.73 14.07
CA ASP A 253 1.92 7.88 12.62
C ASP A 253 0.67 7.32 11.93
N ALA A 254 0.26 6.09 12.30
CA ALA A 254 -0.94 5.47 11.73
C ALA A 254 -2.20 6.31 11.98
N LEU A 255 -2.36 6.84 13.20
CA LEU A 255 -3.48 7.72 13.53
C LEU A 255 -3.47 9.00 12.70
N GLU A 256 -2.31 9.62 12.44
CA GLU A 256 -2.21 10.78 11.56
C GLU A 256 -2.76 10.48 10.16
N PHE A 257 -2.47 9.29 9.59
CA PHE A 257 -3.03 8.88 8.30
C PHE A 257 -4.55 8.71 8.35
N LEU A 258 -5.10 8.12 9.42
CA LEU A 258 -6.54 7.97 9.60
C LEU A 258 -7.22 9.35 9.75
N ILE A 259 -6.63 10.28 10.50
CA ILE A 259 -7.10 11.67 10.60
C ILE A 259 -7.02 12.39 9.24
N ALA A 260 -5.99 12.13 8.45
CA ALA A 260 -5.85 12.70 7.11
C ALA A 260 -6.88 12.17 6.10
N GLY A 261 -7.71 11.18 6.48
CA GLY A 261 -8.80 10.64 5.69
C GLY A 261 -8.52 9.26 5.09
N ALA A 262 -7.52 8.54 5.60
CA ALA A 262 -7.39 7.12 5.30
C ALA A 262 -8.38 6.30 6.15
N ASP A 263 -8.95 5.24 5.56
CA ASP A 263 -9.80 4.27 6.27
C ASP A 263 -8.96 3.16 6.91
N ALA A 264 -7.83 2.82 6.28
CA ALA A 264 -6.87 1.83 6.76
C ALA A 264 -5.44 2.26 6.40
N VAL A 265 -4.44 1.55 6.90
CA VAL A 265 -3.02 1.80 6.63
C VAL A 265 -2.27 0.54 6.21
N GLN A 266 -1.23 0.69 5.38
CA GLN A 266 -0.28 -0.38 5.06
C GLN A 266 1.10 -0.04 5.66
N VAL A 267 1.61 -0.91 6.51
CA VAL A 267 2.94 -0.81 7.13
C VAL A 267 3.98 -1.47 6.23
N GLY A 268 4.97 -0.72 5.81
CA GLY A 268 6.01 -1.17 4.88
C GLY A 268 7.40 -1.23 5.51
N THR A 269 8.20 -0.19 5.32
CA THR A 269 9.63 -0.13 5.71
C THR A 269 9.87 -0.41 7.20
N ALA A 270 8.90 -0.09 8.08
CA ALA A 270 8.98 -0.39 9.50
C ALA A 270 9.21 -1.89 9.79
N THR A 271 8.65 -2.79 8.95
CA THR A 271 8.83 -4.25 9.07
C THR A 271 10.29 -4.69 8.94
N PHE A 272 11.12 -3.95 8.21
CA PHE A 272 12.56 -4.24 8.12
C PHE A 272 13.35 -3.79 9.35
N VAL A 273 12.83 -2.79 10.08
CA VAL A 273 13.42 -2.31 11.33
C VAL A 273 12.97 -3.18 12.50
N ASN A 274 11.68 -3.47 12.56
CA ASN A 274 11.05 -4.31 13.57
C ASN A 274 9.96 -5.17 12.90
N PRO A 275 10.14 -6.49 12.77
CA PRO A 275 9.13 -7.38 12.20
C PRO A 275 7.76 -7.28 12.89
N ALA A 276 7.72 -6.95 14.19
CA ALA A 276 6.49 -6.80 14.97
C ALA A 276 5.83 -5.41 14.86
N ALA A 277 6.43 -4.46 14.13
CA ALA A 277 5.94 -3.07 14.06
C ALA A 277 4.44 -2.96 13.73
N SER A 278 3.94 -3.78 12.81
CA SER A 278 2.51 -3.77 12.45
C SER A 278 1.59 -4.20 13.61
N LEU A 279 2.00 -5.17 14.42
CA LEU A 279 1.27 -5.59 15.62
C LEU A 279 1.34 -4.52 16.72
N GLU A 280 2.49 -3.91 16.94
CA GLU A 280 2.67 -2.82 17.90
C GLU A 280 1.83 -1.60 17.52
N ILE A 281 1.72 -1.29 16.22
CA ILE A 281 0.84 -0.25 15.68
C ILE A 281 -0.63 -0.59 15.97
N LEU A 282 -1.06 -1.82 15.73
CA LEU A 282 -2.42 -2.27 16.03
C LEU A 282 -2.75 -2.15 17.53
N ASP A 283 -1.84 -2.64 18.37
CA ASP A 283 -2.01 -2.58 19.84
C ASP A 283 -2.05 -1.11 20.31
N GLY A 284 -1.22 -0.24 19.73
CA GLY A 284 -1.21 1.19 20.01
C GLY A 284 -2.50 1.90 19.60
N LEU A 285 -3.02 1.64 18.40
CA LEU A 285 -4.30 2.17 17.94
C LEU A 285 -5.47 1.71 18.83
N THR A 286 -5.46 0.44 19.23
CA THR A 286 -6.44 -0.14 20.17
C THR A 286 -6.40 0.61 21.52
N ALA A 287 -5.21 0.86 22.03
CA ALA A 287 -5.02 1.59 23.28
C ALA A 287 -5.47 3.06 23.16
N ILE A 288 -5.21 3.72 22.03
CA ILE A 288 -5.68 5.09 21.76
C ILE A 288 -7.21 5.14 21.75
N ALA A 289 -7.87 4.27 20.98
CA ALA A 289 -9.33 4.21 20.90
C ALA A 289 -9.97 3.91 22.27
N THR A 290 -9.38 2.99 23.04
CA THR A 290 -9.83 2.64 24.37
C THR A 290 -9.72 3.83 25.33
N ARG A 291 -8.59 4.56 25.33
CA ARG A 291 -8.39 5.77 26.18
C ARG A 291 -9.34 6.90 25.79
N ALA A 292 -9.61 7.06 24.50
CA ALA A 292 -10.56 8.06 24.01
C ALA A 292 -12.03 7.69 24.32
N GLY A 293 -12.31 6.46 24.74
CA GLY A 293 -13.66 6.01 25.07
C GLY A 293 -14.57 5.86 23.86
N VAL A 294 -14.03 5.79 22.66
CA VAL A 294 -14.81 5.64 21.42
C VAL A 294 -15.23 4.19 21.21
N ARG A 295 -16.38 4.00 20.57
CA ARG A 295 -16.88 2.65 20.23
C ARG A 295 -16.29 2.11 18.95
N ARG A 296 -15.94 3.01 18.01
CA ARG A 296 -15.33 2.70 16.73
C ARG A 296 -14.14 3.60 16.51
N LEU A 297 -13.07 3.06 15.94
CA LEU A 297 -11.88 3.85 15.62
C LEU A 297 -12.22 5.00 14.64
N GLY A 298 -13.14 4.77 13.69
CA GLY A 298 -13.61 5.79 12.77
C GLY A 298 -14.18 7.07 13.41
N GLU A 299 -14.57 7.03 14.69
CA GLU A 299 -14.98 8.22 15.41
C GLU A 299 -13.82 9.21 15.71
N LEU A 300 -12.57 8.72 15.61
CA LEU A 300 -11.34 9.52 15.74
C LEU A 300 -10.77 9.95 14.38
N CYS A 301 -11.38 9.53 13.28
CA CYS A 301 -10.84 9.59 11.94
C CYS A 301 -11.74 10.43 11.02
N GLY A 302 -11.18 10.90 9.91
CA GLY A 302 -11.93 11.52 8.82
C GLY A 302 -11.53 12.97 8.53
N PRO A 303 -11.78 13.44 7.30
CA PRO A 303 -11.34 14.75 6.80
C PRO A 303 -12.02 15.94 7.50
N ALA A 304 -13.07 15.72 8.29
CA ALA A 304 -13.78 16.78 9.04
C ALA A 304 -12.88 17.51 10.07
N HIS A 305 -11.69 16.99 10.35
CA HIS A 305 -10.75 17.57 11.31
C HIS A 305 -9.57 18.30 10.66
N LEU A 306 -9.54 18.42 9.35
CA LEU A 306 -8.51 19.18 8.61
C LEU A 306 -8.82 20.68 8.52
N ASP A 307 -9.92 21.15 9.11
CA ASP A 307 -10.13 22.59 9.31
C ASP A 307 -8.98 23.12 10.18
N VAL A 308 -8.13 23.94 9.55
CA VAL A 308 -7.00 24.59 10.25
C VAL A 308 -7.57 25.30 11.46
N PRO A 309 -7.19 24.95 12.68
CA PRO A 309 -7.71 25.64 13.87
C PRO A 309 -7.37 27.12 13.76
N PRO A 310 -8.27 28.03 14.20
CA PRO A 310 -7.99 29.45 14.15
C PRO A 310 -6.66 29.72 14.86
N ALA A 311 -5.83 30.61 14.28
CA ALA A 311 -4.53 30.98 14.82
C ALA A 311 -4.66 31.32 16.31
N GLY A 312 -4.04 30.53 17.21
CA GLY A 312 -4.12 30.73 18.66
C GLY A 312 -4.18 29.46 19.50
N ILE A 313 -4.28 28.27 18.92
CA ILE A 313 -4.14 27.03 19.68
C ILE A 313 -2.64 26.73 19.85
N GLU A 314 -2.09 27.01 21.02
CA GLU A 314 -0.75 26.55 21.38
C GLU A 314 -0.72 25.00 21.36
N PRO A 315 0.31 24.39 20.74
CA PRO A 315 0.48 22.95 20.84
C PRO A 315 0.60 22.55 22.30
N ALA A 316 -0.17 21.53 22.71
CA ALA A 316 -0.07 20.99 24.06
C ALA A 316 1.40 20.63 24.30
N SER A 317 2.00 21.20 25.36
CA SER A 317 3.37 20.92 25.74
C SER A 317 3.53 19.42 25.94
N THR A 318 4.39 18.82 25.13
CA THR A 318 4.87 17.44 25.33
C THR A 318 5.63 17.41 26.65
N GLY A 319 4.99 16.95 27.72
CA GLY A 319 5.59 16.57 28.98
C GLY A 319 6.00 15.11 28.97
#